data_92f02923b88b324f54e9c188ce6552f7
#
_entry.id   92f02923b88b324f54e9c188ce6552f7
#
_cell.length_a   1.000
_cell.length_b   1.000
_cell.length_c   1.000
_cell.angle_alpha   90.00
_cell.angle_beta   90.00
_cell.angle_gamma   90.00
#
_symmetry.space_group_name_H-M   'P 1'
#
loop_
_entity.id
_entity.type
_entity.pdbx_description
1 polymer ?
#
loop_
_entity_poly.entity_id
_entity_poly.type
_entity_poly.pdbx_seq_one_letter_code
_entity_poly.pdbx_strand_id
1 'polypeptide(L)'
;VRFLADLVNTRVISCGSLINLFENLVDVTMEDNIPQVRSDYFVFMVLSALPWVSKELYEKKEQELDQILNTIDSYMTKRTKTQFHSALKVWHSDNPHPQEEYLGCIWNQISKLREEKWIEHHIYRPYIHFDNVLCEALQHNVSPIKPPTHEPSNIYQYPQVVFRLFDYTDCPERSILPGSHSIDRFVIEDNLRWIFNLNCFDRKDCATGMLNYLNLSIGSKIPLEYVIVEVMFGEMFALPKSKFPEICYGSILLDLCKLQPSTFPQVLAQAVELLFDRLDTMNGACINRFASWFAYHLSNFQFRWNWDDWSIALKYEPLHPKPKFIAETLQYCLRLSYHTK
;
A
#
# COMPACT_ATOMS: atom_id res chain seq x y z
N VAL A 1 13.91 -10.65 0.51
CA VAL A 1 14.91 -9.57 0.44
C VAL A 1 14.92 -8.79 1.75
N ARG A 2 13.80 -8.27 2.27
CA ARG A 2 13.74 -7.53 3.55
C ARG A 2 14.29 -8.27 4.74
N PHE A 3 13.95 -9.53 4.90
CA PHE A 3 14.51 -10.37 5.97
C PHE A 3 16.04 -10.39 5.94
N LEU A 4 16.64 -10.45 4.75
CA LEU A 4 18.10 -10.35 4.60
C LEU A 4 18.62 -8.94 4.95
N ALA A 5 17.87 -7.90 4.65
CA ALA A 5 18.18 -6.54 5.08
C ALA A 5 18.21 -6.41 6.61
N ASP A 6 17.25 -7.00 7.31
CA ASP A 6 17.23 -7.04 8.78
C ASP A 6 18.38 -7.85 9.36
N LEU A 7 18.78 -8.94 8.70
CA LEU A 7 19.96 -9.71 9.11
C LEU A 7 21.27 -8.93 8.94
N VAL A 8 21.34 -7.98 8.01
CA VAL A 8 22.48 -7.04 7.91
C VAL A 8 22.45 -6.06 9.06
N ASN A 9 21.29 -5.48 9.36
CA ASN A 9 21.14 -4.55 10.47
C ASN A 9 21.52 -5.19 11.82
N THR A 10 21.16 -6.46 12.01
CA THR A 10 21.50 -7.25 13.20
C THR A 10 22.89 -7.88 13.14
N ARG A 11 23.71 -7.53 12.14
CA ARG A 11 25.10 -7.98 11.94
C ARG A 11 25.27 -9.49 11.78
N VAL A 12 24.23 -10.22 11.42
CA VAL A 12 24.30 -11.66 11.09
C VAL A 12 24.93 -11.85 9.71
N ILE A 13 24.57 -10.99 8.75
CA ILE A 13 25.08 -11.05 7.37
C ILE A 13 25.93 -9.80 7.07
N SER A 14 26.96 -9.97 6.27
CA SER A 14 27.80 -8.86 5.84
C SER A 14 27.07 -7.93 4.84
N CYS A 15 27.34 -6.61 4.91
CA CYS A 15 26.84 -5.63 3.94
C CYS A 15 27.22 -6.02 2.50
N GLY A 16 28.44 -6.56 2.28
CA GLY A 16 28.88 -7.02 0.96
C GLY A 16 28.01 -8.11 0.37
N SER A 17 27.52 -9.05 1.19
CA SER A 17 26.61 -10.11 0.71
C SER A 17 25.26 -9.56 0.24
N LEU A 18 24.73 -8.54 0.93
CA LEU A 18 23.48 -7.89 0.52
C LEU A 18 23.66 -7.02 -0.74
N ILE A 19 24.77 -6.31 -0.83
CA ILE A 19 25.11 -5.54 -2.05
C ILE A 19 25.19 -6.49 -3.25
N ASN A 20 25.92 -7.60 -3.15
CA ASN A 20 26.00 -8.59 -4.23
C ASN A 20 24.61 -9.16 -4.61
N LEU A 21 23.73 -9.34 -3.62
CA LEU A 21 22.36 -9.74 -3.91
C LEU A 21 21.62 -8.65 -4.70
N PHE A 22 21.72 -7.39 -4.28
CA PHE A 22 21.06 -6.28 -4.97
C PHE A 22 21.58 -6.10 -6.40
N GLU A 23 22.89 -6.19 -6.59
CA GLU A 23 23.51 -6.19 -7.92
C GLU A 23 22.96 -7.30 -8.82
N ASN A 24 22.96 -8.55 -8.34
CA ASN A 24 22.39 -9.67 -9.08
C ASN A 24 20.91 -9.51 -9.45
N LEU A 25 20.11 -8.87 -8.56
CA LEU A 25 18.69 -8.59 -8.83
C LEU A 25 18.52 -7.48 -9.87
N VAL A 26 19.35 -6.45 -9.82
CA VAL A 26 19.29 -5.31 -10.74
C VAL A 26 19.87 -5.67 -12.12
N ASP A 27 20.84 -6.58 -12.18
CA ASP A 27 21.42 -7.08 -13.43
C ASP A 27 20.38 -7.68 -14.40
N VAL A 28 19.23 -8.14 -13.88
CA VAL A 28 18.09 -8.56 -14.70
C VAL A 28 17.63 -7.46 -15.66
N THR A 29 17.84 -6.18 -15.32
CA THR A 29 17.49 -5.07 -16.20
C THR A 29 18.35 -4.98 -17.46
N MET A 30 19.49 -5.70 -17.50
CA MET A 30 20.40 -5.78 -18.63
C MET A 30 20.19 -7.03 -19.50
N GLU A 31 19.27 -7.93 -19.10
CA GLU A 31 18.94 -9.13 -19.88
C GLU A 31 18.19 -8.73 -21.17
N ASP A 32 18.59 -9.29 -22.30
CA ASP A 32 17.94 -9.05 -23.59
C ASP A 32 16.72 -9.96 -23.80
N ASN A 33 15.73 -9.47 -24.57
CA ASN A 33 14.55 -10.22 -24.99
C ASN A 33 13.68 -10.78 -23.87
N ILE A 34 13.63 -10.10 -22.72
CA ILE A 34 12.78 -10.46 -21.59
C ILE A 34 11.60 -9.49 -21.44
N PRO A 35 10.47 -9.93 -20.86
CA PRO A 35 9.37 -9.03 -20.55
C PRO A 35 9.79 -7.97 -19.52
N GLN A 36 9.44 -6.70 -19.76
CA GLN A 36 9.74 -5.60 -18.84
C GLN A 36 9.21 -5.87 -17.41
N VAL A 37 8.08 -6.58 -17.29
CA VAL A 37 7.47 -6.96 -15.99
C VAL A 37 8.45 -7.74 -15.10
N ARG A 38 9.36 -8.53 -15.69
CA ARG A 38 10.40 -9.24 -14.92
C ARG A 38 11.39 -8.25 -14.30
N SER A 39 11.91 -7.32 -15.10
CA SER A 39 12.84 -6.30 -14.62
C SER A 39 12.17 -5.41 -13.56
N ASP A 40 10.93 -4.97 -13.81
CA ASP A 40 10.12 -4.20 -12.86
C ASP A 40 9.98 -4.93 -11.51
N TYR A 41 9.73 -6.24 -11.55
CA TYR A 41 9.59 -7.07 -10.34
C TYR A 41 10.87 -7.10 -9.50
N PHE A 42 12.03 -7.34 -10.13
CA PHE A 42 13.30 -7.42 -9.39
C PHE A 42 13.77 -6.04 -8.90
N VAL A 43 13.57 -4.99 -9.68
CA VAL A 43 13.84 -3.60 -9.23
C VAL A 43 12.95 -3.26 -8.04
N PHE A 44 11.66 -3.60 -8.09
CA PHE A 44 10.76 -3.41 -6.93
C PHE A 44 11.25 -4.15 -5.68
N MET A 45 11.75 -5.38 -5.82
CA MET A 45 12.29 -6.15 -4.68
C MET A 45 13.45 -5.42 -3.99
N VAL A 46 14.33 -4.78 -4.75
CA VAL A 46 15.44 -3.98 -4.22
C VAL A 46 14.90 -2.69 -3.57
N LEU A 47 14.12 -1.90 -4.31
CA LEU A 47 13.59 -0.63 -3.83
C LEU A 47 12.75 -0.80 -2.55
N SER A 48 11.94 -1.86 -2.48
CA SER A 48 11.12 -2.14 -1.30
C SER A 48 11.90 -2.55 -0.06
N ALA A 49 13.17 -2.96 -0.18
CA ALA A 49 14.02 -3.34 0.94
C ALA A 49 14.94 -2.19 1.41
N LEU A 50 15.25 -1.25 0.52
CA LEU A 50 16.17 -0.15 0.81
C LEU A 50 15.82 0.67 2.06
N PRO A 51 14.56 1.04 2.35
CA PRO A 51 14.24 1.86 3.52
C PRO A 51 14.75 1.24 4.83
N TRP A 52 14.79 -0.09 4.92
CA TRP A 52 15.22 -0.80 6.13
C TRP A 52 16.73 -0.82 6.34
N VAL A 53 17.53 -0.80 5.26
CA VAL A 53 18.98 -1.06 5.34
C VAL A 53 19.85 0.04 4.73
N SER A 54 19.26 0.97 4.01
CA SER A 54 20.01 1.97 3.23
C SER A 54 20.96 2.80 4.08
N LYS A 55 20.59 3.15 5.31
CA LYS A 55 21.46 3.90 6.20
C LYS A 55 22.76 3.13 6.52
N GLU A 56 22.64 1.85 6.84
CA GLU A 56 23.78 0.98 7.14
C GLU A 56 24.66 0.77 5.89
N LEU A 57 24.04 0.62 4.71
CA LEU A 57 24.77 0.51 3.44
C LEU A 57 25.45 1.82 3.05
N TYR A 58 24.79 2.95 3.25
CA TYR A 58 25.35 4.27 2.99
C TYR A 58 26.60 4.54 3.83
N GLU A 59 26.57 4.20 5.14
CA GLU A 59 27.69 4.40 6.05
C GLU A 59 28.89 3.48 5.73
N LYS A 60 28.66 2.28 5.21
CA LYS A 60 29.70 1.26 5.02
C LYS A 60 30.09 0.98 3.58
N LYS A 61 29.18 1.21 2.64
CA LYS A 61 29.26 0.79 1.24
C LYS A 61 28.62 1.82 0.29
N GLU A 62 28.93 3.11 0.51
CA GLU A 62 28.32 4.22 -0.22
C GLU A 62 28.49 4.10 -1.75
N GLN A 63 29.71 3.79 -2.20
CA GLN A 63 30.02 3.73 -3.64
C GLN A 63 29.24 2.61 -4.35
N GLU A 64 29.19 1.44 -3.74
CA GLU A 64 28.47 0.29 -4.29
C GLU A 64 26.96 0.54 -4.27
N LEU A 65 26.42 1.15 -3.22
CA LEU A 65 25.02 1.56 -3.17
C LEU A 65 24.68 2.56 -4.28
N ASP A 66 25.54 3.55 -4.49
CA ASP A 66 25.36 4.55 -5.56
C ASP A 66 25.40 3.92 -6.95
N GLN A 67 26.24 2.93 -7.19
CA GLN A 67 26.27 2.19 -8.46
C GLN A 67 24.94 1.47 -8.72
N ILE A 68 24.38 0.79 -7.72
CA ILE A 68 23.08 0.13 -7.83
C ILE A 68 21.99 1.15 -8.15
N LEU A 69 21.95 2.28 -7.42
CA LEU A 69 20.95 3.32 -7.64
C LEU A 69 21.06 3.97 -9.03
N ASN A 70 22.28 4.19 -9.53
CA ASN A 70 22.50 4.72 -10.88
C ASN A 70 22.06 3.73 -11.97
N THR A 71 22.22 2.43 -11.73
CA THR A 71 21.72 1.39 -12.64
C THR A 71 20.20 1.39 -12.66
N ILE A 72 19.56 1.48 -11.48
CA ILE A 72 18.10 1.59 -11.37
C ILE A 72 17.61 2.88 -12.04
N ASP A 73 18.25 4.02 -11.84
CA ASP A 73 17.88 5.29 -12.48
C ASP A 73 17.91 5.18 -14.01
N SER A 74 19.01 4.61 -14.54
CA SER A 74 19.15 4.35 -15.97
C SER A 74 18.03 3.45 -16.50
N TYR A 75 17.63 2.43 -15.74
CA TYR A 75 16.50 1.57 -16.08
C TYR A 75 15.18 2.33 -16.04
N MET A 76 14.89 3.08 -14.95
CA MET A 76 13.66 3.85 -14.77
C MET A 76 13.46 4.92 -15.84
N THR A 77 14.55 5.45 -16.38
CA THR A 77 14.52 6.42 -17.48
C THR A 77 14.22 5.76 -18.83
N LYS A 78 14.78 4.58 -19.08
CA LYS A 78 14.67 3.86 -20.37
C LYS A 78 13.40 3.02 -20.48
N ARG A 79 12.85 2.55 -19.35
CA ARG A 79 11.67 1.66 -19.37
C ARG A 79 10.47 2.34 -20.03
N THR A 80 9.70 1.54 -20.77
CA THR A 80 8.45 2.01 -21.37
C THR A 80 7.40 2.18 -20.27
N LYS A 81 6.93 3.40 -20.02
CA LYS A 81 5.78 3.68 -19.17
C LYS A 81 4.54 3.25 -19.94
N THR A 82 4.09 2.02 -19.71
CA THR A 82 3.09 1.37 -20.56
C THR A 82 1.67 1.84 -20.25
N GLN A 83 0.84 1.80 -21.30
CA GLN A 83 -0.60 2.08 -21.29
C GLN A 83 -1.41 1.14 -20.37
N PHE A 84 -0.82 0.05 -19.88
CA PHE A 84 -1.47 -0.90 -18.96
C PHE A 84 -1.89 -0.27 -17.63
N HIS A 85 -1.25 0.81 -17.23
CA HIS A 85 -1.61 1.52 -16.01
C HIS A 85 -3.05 2.07 -16.04
N SER A 86 -3.54 2.45 -17.22
CA SER A 86 -4.93 2.93 -17.35
C SER A 86 -5.96 1.85 -16.97
N ALA A 87 -5.68 0.58 -17.27
CA ALA A 87 -6.55 -0.54 -16.90
C ALA A 87 -6.50 -0.89 -15.40
N LEU A 88 -5.47 -0.45 -14.69
CA LEU A 88 -5.29 -0.67 -13.26
C LEU A 88 -5.79 0.50 -12.41
N LYS A 89 -6.14 1.63 -13.03
CA LYS A 89 -6.64 2.81 -12.34
C LYS A 89 -8.06 2.58 -11.82
N VAL A 90 -8.29 2.96 -10.57
CA VAL A 90 -9.62 2.94 -9.95
C VAL A 90 -10.53 4.02 -10.56
N TRP A 91 -9.96 5.17 -10.89
CA TRP A 91 -10.66 6.28 -11.55
C TRP A 91 -10.03 6.60 -12.91
N HIS A 92 -10.86 6.99 -13.85
CA HIS A 92 -10.41 7.46 -15.17
C HIS A 92 -9.82 8.88 -15.10
N SER A 93 -10.12 9.63 -14.05
CA SER A 93 -9.58 10.96 -13.78
C SER A 93 -8.45 10.89 -12.75
N ASP A 94 -7.40 11.68 -12.94
CA ASP A 94 -6.32 11.84 -11.97
C ASP A 94 -6.58 12.96 -10.95
N ASN A 95 -7.76 13.56 -10.96
CA ASN A 95 -8.20 14.53 -9.97
C ASN A 95 -9.08 13.86 -8.91
N PRO A 96 -8.96 14.23 -7.62
CA PRO A 96 -7.99 15.17 -7.02
C PRO A 96 -6.59 14.56 -6.82
N HIS A 97 -6.43 13.25 -6.93
CA HIS A 97 -5.16 12.56 -6.68
C HIS A 97 -4.67 11.85 -7.92
N PRO A 98 -3.40 12.06 -8.34
CA PRO A 98 -2.82 11.30 -9.43
C PRO A 98 -2.68 9.82 -9.03
N GLN A 99 -3.07 8.94 -9.94
CA GLN A 99 -2.95 7.50 -9.77
C GLN A 99 -1.64 7.04 -10.45
N GLU A 100 -0.54 7.28 -9.76
CA GLU A 100 0.79 6.95 -10.23
C GLU A 100 1.02 5.43 -10.21
N GLU A 101 1.93 4.98 -11.06
CA GLU A 101 2.46 3.62 -10.96
C GLU A 101 3.25 3.44 -9.68
N TYR A 102 3.02 2.31 -8.99
CA TYR A 102 3.63 2.04 -7.69
C TYR A 102 5.17 1.98 -7.75
N LEU A 103 5.76 1.42 -8.83
CA LEU A 103 7.21 1.38 -8.99
C LEU A 103 7.81 2.78 -9.18
N GLY A 104 7.13 3.65 -9.96
CA GLY A 104 7.54 5.04 -10.12
C GLY A 104 7.43 5.83 -8.81
N CYS A 105 6.35 5.60 -8.05
CA CYS A 105 6.14 6.23 -6.76
C CYS A 105 7.25 5.86 -5.76
N ILE A 106 7.57 4.57 -5.60
CA ILE A 106 8.63 4.13 -4.68
C ILE A 106 10.01 4.63 -5.12
N TRP A 107 10.27 4.71 -6.43
CA TRP A 107 11.51 5.29 -6.92
C TRP A 107 11.64 6.76 -6.52
N ASN A 108 10.59 7.56 -6.66
CA ASN A 108 10.58 8.96 -6.22
C ASN A 108 10.78 9.08 -4.71
N GLN A 109 10.17 8.19 -3.92
CA GLN A 109 10.34 8.14 -2.46
C GLN A 109 11.77 7.80 -2.06
N ILE A 110 12.41 6.84 -2.72
CA ILE A 110 13.82 6.46 -2.48
C ILE A 110 14.76 7.58 -2.91
N SER A 111 14.52 8.23 -4.05
CA SER A 111 15.33 9.35 -4.52
C SER A 111 15.31 10.49 -3.50
N LYS A 112 14.14 10.82 -2.98
CA LYS A 112 14.00 11.83 -1.92
C LYS A 112 14.68 11.40 -0.62
N LEU A 113 14.54 10.14 -0.21
CA LEU A 113 15.21 9.60 0.97
C LEU A 113 16.74 9.68 0.83
N ARG A 114 17.28 9.44 -0.39
CA ARG A 114 18.71 9.63 -0.68
C ARG A 114 19.14 11.09 -0.49
N GLU A 115 18.36 12.07 -0.98
CA GLU A 115 18.61 13.50 -0.78
C GLU A 115 18.60 13.87 0.71
N GLU A 116 17.74 13.25 1.50
CA GLU A 116 17.59 13.39 2.95
C GLU A 116 18.63 12.54 3.75
N LYS A 117 19.69 12.04 3.10
CA LYS A 117 20.77 11.25 3.70
C LYS A 117 20.28 9.98 4.42
N TRP A 118 19.28 9.33 3.85
CA TRP A 118 18.72 8.08 4.35
C TRP A 118 18.13 8.17 5.75
N ILE A 119 17.60 9.33 6.14
CA ILE A 119 16.94 9.54 7.42
C ILE A 119 15.47 9.21 7.25
N GLU A 120 15.02 8.19 7.97
CA GLU A 120 13.61 7.80 8.08
C GLU A 120 13.18 7.78 9.56
N HIS A 121 11.88 7.88 9.84
CA HIS A 121 11.38 8.08 11.20
C HIS A 121 10.41 6.99 11.68
N HIS A 122 9.95 6.10 10.81
CA HIS A 122 8.84 5.19 11.10
C HIS A 122 9.21 3.70 11.04
N ILE A 123 10.50 3.38 10.88
CA ILE A 123 10.99 2.00 10.97
C ILE A 123 11.44 1.71 12.39
N TYR A 124 10.79 0.73 13.00
CA TYR A 124 11.17 0.26 14.33
C TYR A 124 12.48 -0.54 14.26
N ARG A 125 13.49 -0.10 15.01
CA ARG A 125 14.86 -0.65 15.00
C ARG A 125 15.26 -1.14 16.38
N PRO A 126 14.69 -2.25 16.89
CA PRO A 126 14.96 -2.74 18.24
C PRO A 126 16.42 -3.16 18.45
N TYR A 127 17.12 -3.55 17.39
CA TYR A 127 18.52 -3.97 17.43
C TYR A 127 19.48 -2.85 17.90
N ILE A 128 19.13 -1.57 17.79
CA ILE A 128 19.97 -0.46 18.26
C ILE A 128 20.24 -0.57 19.76
N HIS A 129 19.31 -1.08 20.55
CA HIS A 129 19.50 -1.27 21.98
C HIS A 129 20.52 -2.36 22.32
N PHE A 130 20.87 -3.20 21.35
CA PHE A 130 21.83 -4.29 21.49
C PHE A 130 23.13 -4.04 20.70
N ASP A 131 23.35 -2.84 20.19
CA ASP A 131 24.47 -2.54 19.27
C ASP A 131 25.83 -2.84 19.91
N ASN A 132 26.01 -2.62 21.20
CA ASN A 132 27.24 -2.93 21.93
C ASN A 132 27.59 -4.43 21.89
N VAL A 133 26.59 -5.31 21.86
CA VAL A 133 26.79 -6.78 21.78
C VAL A 133 26.93 -7.19 20.32
N LEU A 134 26.12 -6.57 19.44
CA LEU A 134 26.10 -6.91 18.02
C LEU A 134 27.36 -6.45 17.28
N CYS A 135 28.05 -5.41 17.76
CA CYS A 135 29.27 -4.92 17.10
C CYS A 135 30.45 -5.94 17.18
N GLU A 136 30.41 -6.86 18.16
CA GLU A 136 31.41 -7.92 18.29
C GLU A 136 30.98 -9.20 17.53
N ALA A 137 29.79 -9.26 16.96
CA ALA A 137 29.27 -10.44 16.29
C ALA A 137 30.04 -10.76 15.00
N LEU A 138 30.35 -12.05 14.81
CA LEU A 138 30.95 -12.55 13.58
C LEU A 138 29.91 -12.55 12.46
N GLN A 139 30.15 -11.74 11.41
CA GLN A 139 29.27 -11.66 10.25
C GLN A 139 29.52 -12.82 9.28
N HIS A 140 28.43 -13.38 8.74
CA HIS A 140 28.48 -14.43 7.75
C HIS A 140 28.35 -13.88 6.34
N ASN A 141 29.01 -14.53 5.38
CA ASN A 141 28.81 -14.27 3.97
C ASN A 141 27.78 -15.25 3.41
N VAL A 142 26.82 -14.73 2.66
CA VAL A 142 25.84 -15.54 1.94
C VAL A 142 26.38 -15.88 0.55
N SER A 143 26.20 -17.11 0.12
CA SER A 143 26.52 -17.50 -1.26
C SER A 143 25.74 -16.64 -2.25
N PRO A 144 26.33 -16.30 -3.41
CA PRO A 144 25.66 -15.47 -4.40
C PRO A 144 24.30 -16.05 -4.82
N ILE A 145 23.24 -15.30 -4.60
CA ILE A 145 21.88 -15.64 -5.02
C ILE A 145 21.63 -14.94 -6.36
N LYS A 146 21.37 -15.72 -7.40
CA LYS A 146 21.04 -15.20 -8.72
C LYS A 146 19.56 -15.40 -9.01
N PRO A 147 18.89 -14.45 -9.70
CA PRO A 147 17.56 -14.65 -10.23
C PRO A 147 17.52 -15.90 -11.13
N PRO A 148 16.45 -16.71 -11.07
CA PRO A 148 16.29 -17.82 -12.01
C PRO A 148 16.13 -17.27 -13.43
N THR A 149 16.53 -18.05 -14.44
CA THR A 149 16.32 -17.70 -15.84
C THR A 149 14.84 -17.51 -16.12
N HIS A 150 14.52 -16.57 -17.04
CA HIS A 150 13.14 -16.34 -17.44
C HIS A 150 12.60 -17.54 -18.23
N GLU A 151 11.45 -18.04 -17.82
CA GLU A 151 10.65 -19.01 -18.58
C GLU A 151 9.31 -18.37 -18.97
N PRO A 152 8.75 -18.67 -20.16
CA PRO A 152 7.48 -18.10 -20.60
C PRO A 152 6.29 -18.40 -19.68
N SER A 153 6.38 -19.46 -18.87
CA SER A 153 5.39 -19.85 -17.86
C SER A 153 5.45 -19.02 -16.58
N ASN A 154 6.53 -18.25 -16.36
CA ASN A 154 6.71 -17.48 -15.14
C ASN A 154 5.76 -16.28 -15.14
N ILE A 155 4.96 -16.20 -14.07
CA ILE A 155 4.05 -15.08 -13.82
C ILE A 155 4.71 -14.13 -12.84
N TYR A 156 4.92 -12.89 -13.26
CA TYR A 156 5.36 -11.81 -12.38
C TYR A 156 4.15 -11.01 -11.90
N GLN A 157 4.26 -10.46 -10.69
CA GLN A 157 3.23 -9.54 -10.22
C GLN A 157 3.18 -8.31 -11.12
N TYR A 158 1.97 -7.94 -11.52
CA TYR A 158 1.78 -6.71 -12.29
C TYR A 158 2.12 -5.49 -11.42
N PRO A 159 2.62 -4.40 -12.01
CA PRO A 159 2.74 -3.15 -11.30
C PRO A 159 1.37 -2.75 -10.76
N GLN A 160 1.35 -2.24 -9.54
CA GLN A 160 0.14 -1.70 -8.93
C GLN A 160 0.09 -0.19 -9.17
N VAL A 161 -1.10 0.36 -9.13
CA VAL A 161 -1.33 1.79 -9.14
C VAL A 161 -1.56 2.25 -7.71
N VAL A 162 -0.98 3.37 -7.35
CA VAL A 162 -1.15 3.98 -6.02
C VAL A 162 -2.60 4.43 -5.87
N PHE A 163 -3.24 4.01 -4.79
CA PHE A 163 -4.56 4.48 -4.39
C PHE A 163 -4.43 5.61 -3.38
N ARG A 164 -5.12 6.73 -3.61
CA ARG A 164 -5.20 7.88 -2.70
C ARG A 164 -6.64 8.35 -2.63
N LEU A 165 -7.13 8.53 -1.41
CA LEU A 165 -8.49 8.96 -1.15
C LEU A 165 -8.55 10.27 -0.39
N PHE A 166 -7.74 10.41 0.65
CA PHE A 166 -7.75 11.56 1.54
C PHE A 166 -6.67 12.59 1.21
N ASP A 167 -7.02 13.85 1.45
CA ASP A 167 -6.11 14.98 1.41
C ASP A 167 -5.74 15.43 2.84
N TYR A 168 -4.73 16.32 2.95
CA TYR A 168 -4.38 16.93 4.25
C TYR A 168 -5.53 17.74 4.85
N THR A 169 -6.44 18.28 4.00
CA THR A 169 -7.64 19.02 4.43
C THR A 169 -8.72 18.14 5.03
N ASP A 170 -8.71 16.85 4.71
CA ASP A 170 -9.65 15.86 5.24
C ASP A 170 -9.30 15.42 6.65
N CYS A 171 -8.03 15.61 7.03
CA CYS A 171 -7.48 15.13 8.28
C CYS A 171 -7.70 16.15 9.42
N PRO A 172 -7.71 15.69 10.71
CA PRO A 172 -7.86 16.57 11.86
C PRO A 172 -6.80 17.68 11.89
N GLU A 173 -7.18 18.86 12.39
CA GLU A 173 -6.25 19.95 12.62
C GLU A 173 -5.02 19.48 13.42
N ARG A 174 -3.83 19.93 13.04
CA ARG A 174 -2.52 19.56 13.61
C ARG A 174 -2.02 18.15 13.27
N SER A 175 -2.75 17.35 12.51
CA SER A 175 -2.22 16.12 11.95
C SER A 175 -1.41 16.40 10.68
N ILE A 176 -0.45 15.53 10.40
CA ILE A 176 0.42 15.63 9.21
C ILE A 176 0.27 14.33 8.43
N LEU A 177 -0.51 14.37 7.35
CA LEU A 177 -0.59 13.25 6.42
C LEU A 177 0.69 13.21 5.57
N PRO A 178 1.50 12.13 5.61
CA PRO A 178 2.71 12.06 4.79
C PRO A 178 2.35 12.16 3.30
N GLY A 179 3.09 12.98 2.57
CA GLY A 179 2.89 13.15 1.14
C GLY A 179 3.15 11.86 0.35
N SER A 180 2.60 11.76 -0.85
CA SER A 180 2.72 10.55 -1.70
C SER A 180 4.17 10.15 -1.96
N HIS A 181 5.09 11.10 -2.07
CA HIS A 181 6.51 10.85 -2.30
C HIS A 181 7.36 10.89 -1.01
N SER A 182 6.74 10.79 0.16
CA SER A 182 7.44 10.56 1.42
C SER A 182 7.69 9.06 1.64
N ILE A 183 8.91 8.70 2.05
CA ILE A 183 9.23 7.31 2.40
C ILE A 183 8.42 6.83 3.60
N ASP A 184 8.08 7.71 4.52
CA ASP A 184 7.23 7.38 5.66
C ASP A 184 5.86 6.86 5.22
N ARG A 185 5.31 7.43 4.13
CA ARG A 185 4.05 6.93 3.56
C ARG A 185 4.17 5.48 3.12
N PHE A 186 5.23 5.14 2.38
CA PHE A 186 5.51 3.78 1.95
C PHE A 186 5.65 2.82 3.13
N VAL A 187 6.47 3.19 4.12
CA VAL A 187 6.76 2.34 5.28
C VAL A 187 5.48 2.03 6.07
N ILE A 188 4.65 3.04 6.31
CA ILE A 188 3.39 2.88 7.05
C ILE A 188 2.42 1.99 6.27
N GLU A 189 2.18 2.28 5.00
CA GLU A 189 1.28 1.48 4.16
C GLU A 189 1.73 0.04 4.03
N ASP A 190 3.02 -0.18 3.89
CA ASP A 190 3.59 -1.51 3.78
C ASP A 190 3.46 -2.31 5.07
N ASN A 191 3.71 -1.70 6.23
CA ASN A 191 3.47 -2.33 7.52
C ASN A 191 1.99 -2.69 7.72
N LEU A 192 1.07 -1.81 7.33
CA LEU A 192 -0.38 -2.09 7.39
C LEU A 192 -0.77 -3.24 6.47
N ARG A 193 -0.24 -3.29 5.24
CA ARG A 193 -0.44 -4.42 4.31
C ARG A 193 0.14 -5.72 4.88
N TRP A 194 1.28 -5.64 5.55
CA TRP A 194 1.89 -6.79 6.21
C TRP A 194 1.00 -7.32 7.33
N ILE A 195 0.53 -6.46 8.24
CA ILE A 195 -0.40 -6.84 9.31
C ILE A 195 -1.66 -7.49 8.73
N PHE A 196 -2.25 -6.87 7.69
CA PHE A 196 -3.41 -7.42 7.01
C PHE A 196 -3.13 -8.81 6.42
N ASN A 197 -2.05 -8.97 5.66
CA ASN A 197 -1.73 -10.24 5.01
C ASN A 197 -1.44 -11.39 5.99
N LEU A 198 -0.87 -11.10 7.15
CA LEU A 198 -0.61 -12.10 8.19
C LEU A 198 -1.90 -12.56 8.88
N ASN A 199 -2.84 -11.64 9.10
CA ASN A 199 -3.99 -11.87 9.97
C ASN A 199 -5.33 -11.81 9.22
N CYS A 200 -5.35 -11.84 7.88
CA CYS A 200 -6.55 -11.66 7.08
C CYS A 200 -7.66 -12.71 7.35
N PHE A 201 -7.30 -13.88 7.87
CA PHE A 201 -8.26 -14.95 8.24
C PHE A 201 -8.78 -14.82 9.67
N ASP A 202 -8.11 -14.05 10.53
CA ASP A 202 -8.62 -13.64 11.84
C ASP A 202 -8.82 -12.12 11.89
N ARG A 203 -10.07 -11.72 11.64
CA ARG A 203 -10.43 -10.30 11.58
C ARG A 203 -10.17 -9.54 12.88
N LYS A 204 -10.30 -10.23 14.05
CA LYS A 204 -10.08 -9.59 15.35
C LYS A 204 -8.61 -9.34 15.60
N ASP A 205 -7.77 -10.33 15.32
CA ASP A 205 -6.32 -10.19 15.44
C ASP A 205 -5.78 -9.17 14.44
N CYS A 206 -6.35 -9.14 13.22
CA CYS A 206 -6.00 -8.14 12.23
C CYS A 206 -6.34 -6.72 12.70
N ALA A 207 -7.58 -6.48 13.15
CA ALA A 207 -8.00 -5.17 13.65
C ALA A 207 -7.20 -4.74 14.87
N THR A 208 -6.95 -5.66 15.81
CA THR A 208 -6.13 -5.42 17.00
C THR A 208 -4.68 -5.11 16.61
N GLY A 209 -4.11 -5.84 15.65
CA GLY A 209 -2.76 -5.60 15.14
C GLY A 209 -2.62 -4.20 14.51
N MET A 210 -3.61 -3.75 13.73
CA MET A 210 -3.63 -2.39 13.16
C MET A 210 -3.72 -1.32 14.25
N LEU A 211 -4.55 -1.52 15.28
CA LEU A 211 -4.65 -0.60 16.41
C LEU A 211 -3.38 -0.59 17.27
N ASN A 212 -2.73 -1.75 17.46
CA ASN A 212 -1.45 -1.81 18.15
C ASN A 212 -0.37 -1.04 17.39
N TYR A 213 -0.35 -1.13 16.05
CA TYR A 213 0.55 -0.34 15.24
C TYR A 213 0.29 1.18 15.39
N LEU A 214 -0.98 1.58 15.44
CA LEU A 214 -1.38 2.95 15.74
C LEU A 214 -0.88 3.38 17.12
N ASN A 215 -1.02 2.54 18.14
CA ASN A 215 -0.57 2.83 19.49
C ASN A 215 0.96 2.94 19.61
N LEU A 216 1.72 2.14 18.86
CA LEU A 216 3.19 2.25 18.81
C LEU A 216 3.67 3.56 18.18
N SER A 217 2.84 4.16 17.34
CA SER A 217 3.08 5.44 16.69
C SER A 217 2.55 6.64 17.50
N ILE A 218 2.17 6.44 18.77
CA ILE A 218 1.73 7.51 19.68
C ILE A 218 2.85 8.55 19.80
N GLY A 219 2.51 9.80 19.48
CA GLY A 219 3.47 10.91 19.41
C GLY A 219 3.83 11.31 17.98
N SER A 220 3.57 10.48 16.98
CA SER A 220 3.53 10.93 15.60
C SER A 220 2.26 11.76 15.38
N LYS A 221 2.37 12.82 14.58
CA LYS A 221 1.21 13.64 14.19
C LYS A 221 0.48 13.05 12.98
N ILE A 222 0.75 11.81 12.64
CA ILE A 222 0.18 11.14 11.45
C ILE A 222 -1.21 10.63 11.78
N PRO A 223 -2.23 10.96 10.95
CA PRO A 223 -3.60 10.46 11.12
C PRO A 223 -3.70 9.01 10.59
N LEU A 224 -3.25 8.05 11.39
CA LEU A 224 -3.13 6.65 10.96
C LEU A 224 -4.47 6.00 10.66
N GLU A 225 -5.56 6.42 11.31
CA GLU A 225 -6.92 5.95 11.00
C GLU A 225 -7.29 6.20 9.53
N TYR A 226 -6.92 7.37 9.02
CA TYR A 226 -7.11 7.73 7.61
C TYR A 226 -6.27 6.85 6.69
N VAL A 227 -5.00 6.62 7.07
CA VAL A 227 -4.10 5.76 6.28
C VAL A 227 -4.58 4.30 6.30
N ILE A 228 -5.06 3.80 7.43
CA ILE A 228 -5.63 2.44 7.55
C ILE A 228 -6.83 2.29 6.62
N VAL A 229 -7.79 3.23 6.68
CA VAL A 229 -8.99 3.20 5.83
C VAL A 229 -8.60 3.28 4.35
N GLU A 230 -7.67 4.15 3.99
CA GLU A 230 -7.18 4.28 2.61
C GLU A 230 -6.51 3.00 2.11
N VAL A 231 -5.66 2.37 2.92
CA VAL A 231 -5.00 1.10 2.56
C VAL A 231 -6.04 -0.01 2.37
N MET A 232 -7.02 -0.11 3.26
CA MET A 232 -8.07 -1.15 3.16
C MET A 232 -8.92 -0.98 1.90
N PHE A 233 -9.32 0.25 1.54
CA PHE A 233 -10.01 0.50 0.29
C PHE A 233 -9.11 0.28 -0.93
N GLY A 234 -7.84 0.68 -0.86
CA GLY A 234 -6.89 0.45 -1.94
C GLY A 234 -6.71 -1.03 -2.27
N GLU A 235 -6.60 -1.89 -1.26
CA GLU A 235 -6.52 -3.34 -1.43
C GLU A 235 -7.86 -3.95 -1.94
N MET A 236 -8.99 -3.44 -1.46
CA MET A 236 -10.31 -3.89 -1.92
C MET A 236 -10.57 -3.51 -3.38
N PHE A 237 -10.14 -2.33 -3.81
CA PHE A 237 -10.33 -1.84 -5.18
C PHE A 237 -9.21 -2.24 -6.13
N ALA A 238 -8.20 -2.97 -5.68
CA ALA A 238 -7.08 -3.40 -6.53
C ALA A 238 -7.56 -4.10 -7.80
N LEU A 239 -7.09 -3.64 -8.95
CA LEU A 239 -7.43 -4.17 -10.27
C LEU A 239 -6.27 -5.02 -10.82
N PRO A 240 -6.56 -6.03 -11.63
CA PRO A 240 -7.88 -6.45 -12.12
C PRO A 240 -8.73 -7.19 -11.06
N LYS A 241 -8.09 -7.73 -10.02
CA LYS A 241 -8.75 -8.51 -8.97
C LYS A 241 -8.16 -8.18 -7.60
N SER A 242 -9.02 -7.95 -6.60
CA SER A 242 -8.59 -7.88 -5.21
C SER A 242 -8.11 -9.26 -4.72
N LYS A 243 -7.20 -9.26 -3.76
CA LYS A 243 -6.62 -10.49 -3.21
C LYS A 243 -7.67 -11.32 -2.45
N PHE A 244 -8.59 -10.64 -1.77
CA PHE A 244 -9.65 -11.26 -0.96
C PHE A 244 -11.02 -10.70 -1.36
N PRO A 245 -12.13 -11.41 -1.03
CA PRO A 245 -13.48 -10.88 -1.19
C PRO A 245 -13.71 -9.61 -0.35
N GLU A 246 -14.64 -8.75 -0.78
CA GLU A 246 -14.99 -7.48 -0.13
C GLU A 246 -15.38 -7.66 1.34
N ILE A 247 -16.00 -8.80 1.68
CA ILE A 247 -16.42 -9.12 3.05
C ILE A 247 -15.23 -9.26 4.01
N CYS A 248 -14.06 -9.69 3.54
CA CYS A 248 -12.86 -9.78 4.38
C CYS A 248 -12.43 -8.39 4.84
N TYR A 249 -12.35 -7.44 3.92
CA TYR A 249 -12.02 -6.05 4.23
C TYR A 249 -13.10 -5.41 5.10
N GLY A 250 -14.37 -5.63 4.73
CA GLY A 250 -15.53 -5.10 5.46
C GLY A 250 -15.61 -5.59 6.90
N SER A 251 -15.30 -6.84 7.17
CA SER A 251 -15.35 -7.41 8.51
C SER A 251 -14.25 -6.84 9.43
N ILE A 252 -13.07 -6.55 8.88
CA ILE A 252 -11.97 -5.91 9.63
C ILE A 252 -12.30 -4.45 9.92
N LEU A 253 -12.79 -3.69 8.92
CA LEU A 253 -13.24 -2.32 9.11
C LEU A 253 -14.37 -2.21 10.15
N LEU A 254 -15.28 -3.18 10.16
CA LEU A 254 -16.34 -3.27 11.15
C LEU A 254 -15.79 -3.48 12.58
N ASP A 255 -14.80 -4.36 12.73
CA ASP A 255 -14.19 -4.60 14.03
C ASP A 255 -13.34 -3.40 14.50
N LEU A 256 -12.68 -2.68 13.58
CA LEU A 256 -12.03 -1.39 13.89
C LEU A 256 -13.05 -0.35 14.41
N CYS A 257 -14.22 -0.24 13.78
CA CYS A 257 -15.30 0.63 14.28
C CYS A 257 -15.79 0.25 15.67
N LYS A 258 -15.84 -1.05 15.99
CA LYS A 258 -16.26 -1.54 17.31
C LYS A 258 -15.19 -1.29 18.38
N LEU A 259 -13.93 -1.48 18.02
CA LEU A 259 -12.80 -1.31 18.94
C LEU A 259 -12.49 0.15 19.21
N GLN A 260 -12.69 1.03 18.24
CA GLN A 260 -12.46 2.48 18.37
C GLN A 260 -13.63 3.30 17.82
N PRO A 261 -14.77 3.32 18.54
CA PRO A 261 -16.02 3.92 18.08
C PRO A 261 -16.01 5.44 17.97
N SER A 262 -15.01 6.11 18.55
CA SER A 262 -14.90 7.57 18.54
C SER A 262 -14.33 8.14 17.24
N THR A 263 -13.57 7.37 16.47
CA THR A 263 -12.82 7.87 15.30
C THR A 263 -13.14 7.11 14.01
N PHE A 264 -13.00 5.78 13.96
CA PHE A 264 -13.18 5.00 12.74
C PHE A 264 -14.53 5.18 12.04
N PRO A 265 -15.69 5.22 12.73
CA PRO A 265 -16.96 5.43 12.03
C PRO A 265 -17.03 6.77 11.29
N GLN A 266 -16.42 7.82 11.85
CA GLN A 266 -16.38 9.14 11.21
C GLN A 266 -15.48 9.14 9.98
N VAL A 267 -14.29 8.56 10.09
CA VAL A 267 -13.34 8.45 8.97
C VAL A 267 -13.93 7.59 7.84
N LEU A 268 -14.63 6.50 8.18
CA LEU A 268 -15.32 5.68 7.18
C LEU A 268 -16.48 6.42 6.51
N ALA A 269 -17.28 7.16 7.26
CA ALA A 269 -18.35 7.96 6.67
C ALA A 269 -17.78 8.99 5.68
N GLN A 270 -16.73 9.70 6.06
CA GLN A 270 -16.04 10.64 5.18
C GLN A 270 -15.47 9.94 3.93
N ALA A 271 -14.87 8.76 4.09
CA ALA A 271 -14.38 7.95 2.97
C ALA A 271 -15.50 7.59 1.99
N VAL A 272 -16.67 7.20 2.50
CA VAL A 272 -17.86 6.85 1.68
C VAL A 272 -18.33 8.06 0.89
N GLU A 273 -18.40 9.25 1.50
CA GLU A 273 -18.78 10.49 0.80
C GLU A 273 -17.79 10.83 -0.33
N LEU A 274 -16.49 10.79 -0.05
CA LEU A 274 -15.46 11.02 -1.06
C LEU A 274 -15.51 10.01 -2.21
N LEU A 275 -15.80 8.74 -1.92
CA LEU A 275 -15.96 7.71 -2.94
C LEU A 275 -17.23 7.94 -3.77
N PHE A 276 -18.34 8.33 -3.13
CA PHE A 276 -19.60 8.63 -3.81
C PHE A 276 -19.45 9.83 -4.75
N ASP A 277 -18.75 10.87 -4.34
CA ASP A 277 -18.48 12.05 -5.17
C ASP A 277 -17.71 11.72 -6.44
N ARG A 278 -16.84 10.70 -6.37
CA ARG A 278 -15.97 10.27 -7.47
C ARG A 278 -16.51 9.11 -8.30
N LEU A 279 -17.75 8.67 -8.09
CA LEU A 279 -18.37 7.54 -8.82
C LEU A 279 -18.38 7.74 -10.33
N ASP A 280 -18.53 8.98 -10.81
CA ASP A 280 -18.67 9.30 -12.23
C ASP A 280 -17.48 8.85 -13.08
N THR A 281 -16.30 8.82 -12.47
CA THR A 281 -15.05 8.41 -13.11
C THR A 281 -14.54 7.06 -12.62
N MET A 282 -15.24 6.42 -11.69
CA MET A 282 -14.81 5.17 -11.08
C MET A 282 -15.00 3.98 -12.01
N ASN A 283 -14.06 3.05 -11.99
CA ASN A 283 -14.13 1.79 -12.73
C ASN A 283 -15.34 0.97 -12.27
N GLY A 284 -16.09 0.41 -13.23
CA GLY A 284 -17.34 -0.34 -12.95
C GLY A 284 -17.14 -1.54 -12.00
N ALA A 285 -16.00 -2.24 -12.07
CA ALA A 285 -15.71 -3.32 -11.13
C ALA A 285 -15.51 -2.78 -9.70
N CYS A 286 -14.90 -1.61 -9.55
CA CYS A 286 -14.73 -0.95 -8.25
C CYS A 286 -16.07 -0.43 -7.70
N ILE A 287 -16.95 0.10 -8.56
CA ILE A 287 -18.32 0.49 -8.17
C ILE A 287 -19.09 -0.68 -7.60
N ASN A 288 -19.04 -1.86 -8.26
CA ASN A 288 -19.72 -3.06 -7.79
C ASN A 288 -19.18 -3.53 -6.43
N ARG A 289 -17.85 -3.52 -6.24
CA ARG A 289 -17.24 -3.87 -4.96
C ARG A 289 -17.62 -2.87 -3.87
N PHE A 290 -17.66 -1.59 -4.20
CA PHE A 290 -18.09 -0.54 -3.29
C PHE A 290 -19.56 -0.73 -2.85
N ALA A 291 -20.47 -0.97 -3.78
CA ALA A 291 -21.88 -1.23 -3.47
C ALA A 291 -22.06 -2.48 -2.60
N SER A 292 -21.37 -3.57 -2.91
CA SER A 292 -21.39 -4.81 -2.13
C SER A 292 -20.87 -4.59 -0.70
N TRP A 293 -19.71 -3.96 -0.56
CA TRP A 293 -19.12 -3.64 0.73
C TRP A 293 -20.00 -2.68 1.54
N PHE A 294 -20.51 -1.62 0.90
CA PHE A 294 -21.31 -0.61 1.59
C PHE A 294 -22.63 -1.17 2.11
N ALA A 295 -23.30 -2.00 1.34
CA ALA A 295 -24.50 -2.71 1.80
C ALA A 295 -24.21 -3.64 2.98
N TYR A 296 -23.07 -4.36 2.97
CA TYR A 296 -22.62 -5.16 4.11
C TYR A 296 -22.36 -4.27 5.34
N HIS A 297 -21.71 -3.14 5.16
CA HIS A 297 -21.48 -2.17 6.23
C HIS A 297 -22.80 -1.69 6.83
N LEU A 298 -23.73 -1.22 6.01
CA LEU A 298 -25.04 -0.76 6.43
C LEU A 298 -25.84 -1.83 7.18
N SER A 299 -25.79 -3.10 6.74
CA SER A 299 -26.49 -4.20 7.40
C SER A 299 -26.05 -4.41 8.85
N ASN A 300 -24.79 -4.09 9.18
CA ASN A 300 -24.26 -4.16 10.54
C ASN A 300 -24.56 -2.91 11.40
N PHE A 301 -25.04 -1.82 10.78
CA PHE A 301 -25.43 -0.57 11.43
C PHE A 301 -26.92 -0.27 11.27
N GLN A 302 -27.77 -1.31 11.29
CA GLN A 302 -29.23 -1.20 11.19
C GLN A 302 -29.72 -0.50 9.93
N PHE A 303 -28.98 -0.55 8.84
CA PHE A 303 -29.25 0.11 7.55
C PHE A 303 -29.40 1.64 7.66
N ARG A 304 -28.77 2.27 8.67
CA ARG A 304 -28.85 3.72 8.87
C ARG A 304 -27.81 4.41 8.02
N TRP A 305 -28.26 5.35 7.20
CA TRP A 305 -27.44 6.27 6.43
C TRP A 305 -28.23 7.55 6.17
N ASN A 306 -27.54 8.70 6.02
CA ASN A 306 -28.21 9.95 5.63
C ASN A 306 -28.35 10.04 4.11
N TRP A 307 -29.42 9.44 3.57
CA TRP A 307 -29.66 9.40 2.14
C TRP A 307 -30.02 10.78 1.54
N ASP A 308 -30.43 11.75 2.35
CA ASP A 308 -30.81 13.09 1.91
C ASP A 308 -29.63 13.82 1.26
N ASP A 309 -28.41 13.60 1.73
CA ASP A 309 -27.20 14.20 1.17
C ASP A 309 -26.94 13.72 -0.28
N TRP A 310 -27.45 12.54 -0.62
CA TRP A 310 -27.33 11.96 -1.95
C TRP A 310 -28.53 12.20 -2.86
N SER A 311 -29.51 13.02 -2.45
CA SER A 311 -30.72 13.36 -3.21
C SER A 311 -30.44 13.95 -4.58
N ILE A 312 -29.25 14.52 -4.81
CA ILE A 312 -28.79 15.00 -6.11
C ILE A 312 -28.78 13.87 -7.16
N ALA A 313 -28.60 12.62 -6.74
CA ALA A 313 -28.64 11.46 -7.64
C ALA A 313 -29.98 11.29 -8.37
N LEU A 314 -31.09 11.78 -7.79
CA LEU A 314 -32.42 11.75 -8.42
C LEU A 314 -32.54 12.64 -9.66
N LYS A 315 -31.60 13.58 -9.86
CA LYS A 315 -31.59 14.47 -11.03
C LYS A 315 -30.89 13.86 -12.25
N TYR A 316 -30.16 12.77 -12.06
CA TYR A 316 -29.42 12.09 -13.12
C TYR A 316 -30.27 11.00 -13.79
N GLU A 317 -29.89 10.62 -14.99
CA GLU A 317 -30.50 9.48 -15.68
C GLU A 317 -30.28 8.17 -14.90
N PRO A 318 -31.20 7.18 -15.00
CA PRO A 318 -31.13 5.93 -14.22
C PRO A 318 -29.86 5.11 -14.45
N LEU A 319 -29.21 5.25 -15.61
CA LEU A 319 -27.95 4.56 -15.95
C LEU A 319 -26.70 5.31 -15.50
N HIS A 320 -26.85 6.51 -14.98
CA HIS A 320 -25.72 7.26 -14.43
C HIS A 320 -25.13 6.53 -13.22
N PRO A 321 -23.79 6.53 -13.00
CA PRO A 321 -23.14 5.78 -11.92
C PRO A 321 -23.73 6.01 -10.54
N LYS A 322 -24.09 7.23 -10.16
CA LYS A 322 -24.65 7.57 -8.83
C LYS A 322 -25.99 6.92 -8.54
N PRO A 323 -27.07 7.12 -9.36
CA PRO A 323 -28.35 6.41 -9.16
C PRO A 323 -28.18 4.89 -9.21
N LYS A 324 -27.36 4.40 -10.13
CA LYS A 324 -27.13 2.95 -10.26
C LYS A 324 -26.47 2.36 -9.03
N PHE A 325 -25.45 3.01 -8.48
CA PHE A 325 -24.79 2.63 -7.24
C PHE A 325 -25.79 2.55 -6.07
N ILE A 326 -26.65 3.57 -5.91
CA ILE A 326 -27.67 3.58 -4.86
C ILE A 326 -28.64 2.41 -5.04
N ALA A 327 -29.14 2.19 -6.28
CA ALA A 327 -30.07 1.09 -6.57
C ALA A 327 -29.46 -0.29 -6.28
N GLU A 328 -28.22 -0.53 -6.68
CA GLU A 328 -27.49 -1.77 -6.40
C GLU A 328 -27.25 -1.97 -4.90
N THR A 329 -26.80 -0.90 -4.21
CA THR A 329 -26.62 -0.94 -2.75
C THR A 329 -27.92 -1.32 -2.03
N LEU A 330 -29.04 -0.70 -2.40
CA LEU A 330 -30.36 -1.03 -1.81
C LEU A 330 -30.79 -2.46 -2.11
N GLN A 331 -30.52 -2.98 -3.32
CA GLN A 331 -30.78 -4.39 -3.64
C GLN A 331 -29.94 -5.34 -2.79
N TYR A 332 -28.67 -5.07 -2.56
CA TYR A 332 -27.83 -5.85 -1.65
C TYR A 332 -28.33 -5.75 -0.21
N CYS A 333 -28.73 -4.57 0.26
CA CYS A 333 -29.33 -4.38 1.58
C CYS A 333 -30.60 -5.22 1.75
N LEU A 334 -31.49 -5.25 0.74
CA LEU A 334 -32.69 -6.09 0.77
C LEU A 334 -32.34 -7.58 0.91
N ARG A 335 -31.37 -8.07 0.16
CA ARG A 335 -30.91 -9.46 0.27
C ARG A 335 -30.38 -9.77 1.66
N LEU A 336 -29.55 -8.88 2.23
CA LEU A 336 -28.98 -9.04 3.57
C LEU A 336 -30.03 -8.97 4.67
N SER A 337 -31.12 -8.21 4.48
CA SER A 337 -32.20 -8.09 5.48
C SER A 337 -33.01 -9.40 5.69
N TYR A 338 -33.03 -10.31 4.72
CA TYR A 338 -33.70 -11.59 4.86
C TYR A 338 -33.02 -12.58 5.84
N HIS A 339 -31.75 -12.38 6.13
CA HIS A 339 -31.00 -13.24 7.05
C HIS A 339 -31.06 -12.79 8.51
N THR A 340 -31.67 -11.65 8.80
CA THR A 340 -31.77 -11.06 10.15
C THR A 340 -33.02 -11.45 10.92
N LYS A 341 -33.77 -12.51 10.48
CA LYS A 341 -34.92 -13.06 11.21
C LYS A 341 -34.55 -14.33 11.94
#